data_ab0d47f3f4f823487f33d49470ed638a
#
_entry.id   ab0d47f3f4f823487f33d49470ed638a
#
_cell.length_a   1.000
_cell.length_b   1.000
_cell.length_c   1.000
_cell.angle_alpha   90.00
_cell.angle_beta   90.00
_cell.angle_gamma   90.00
#
_symmetry.space_group_name_H-M   'P 1'
#
loop_
_entity.id
_entity.type
_entity.pdbx_description
1 polymer ?
#
loop_
_entity_poly.entity_id
_entity_poly.type
_entity_poly.pdbx_seq_one_letter_code
_entity_poly.pdbx_strand_id
1 'polypeptide(L)'
;GLSAGAARGAKKSAVAAAPLAAGSGWFAGSGEAYDRDYAVDVQQLFAFLQATQPEELAKLGIPDFSDKTHMARQKFLARLQGEISRRGVIDVLRGGLKHGPLDFTLFYGTPSPENKKAVARHAHNRFSITRQLHYSREETKRSLDLCAFLNGLPIATFELKNSLTKQTVADAVEQYKRDRNPRETLFEFGRCVVHFAVDDHAVQMCTALK
;
A
#
# COMPACT_ATOMS: atom_id res chain seq x y z
N GLY A 1 44.72 26.32 17.22
CA GLY A 1 43.89 26.25 16.04
C GLY A 1 42.83 25.19 16.20
N LEU A 2 41.58 25.58 16.51
CA LEU A 2 40.42 24.71 16.60
C LEU A 2 39.75 24.64 15.24
N SER A 3 39.71 23.46 14.61
CA SER A 3 38.98 23.20 13.39
C SER A 3 37.62 22.54 13.77
N ALA A 4 36.55 23.26 13.53
CA ALA A 4 35.18 22.75 13.68
C ALA A 4 34.83 21.89 12.45
N GLY A 5 34.63 20.60 12.66
CA GLY A 5 34.12 19.67 11.66
C GLY A 5 32.60 19.80 11.52
N ALA A 6 32.15 20.38 10.41
CA ALA A 6 30.73 20.44 10.07
C ALA A 6 30.24 19.06 9.62
N ALA A 7 29.35 18.44 10.41
CA ALA A 7 28.63 17.24 10.02
C ALA A 7 27.61 17.58 8.91
N ARG A 8 27.90 17.18 7.70
CA ARG A 8 26.95 17.20 6.58
C ARG A 8 25.96 16.07 6.75
N GLY A 9 24.76 16.39 7.24
CA GLY A 9 23.60 15.51 7.19
C GLY A 9 23.21 15.23 5.74
N ALA A 10 23.51 14.03 5.25
CA ALA A 10 23.05 13.57 3.95
C ALA A 10 21.53 13.38 4.02
N LYS A 11 20.77 14.28 3.37
CA LYS A 11 19.36 14.05 3.06
C LYS A 11 19.28 12.82 2.17
N LYS A 12 18.82 11.68 2.71
CA LYS A 12 18.40 10.54 1.89
C LYS A 12 17.20 11.01 1.06
N SER A 13 17.44 11.33 -0.20
CA SER A 13 16.44 11.53 -1.21
C SER A 13 15.58 10.26 -1.26
N ALA A 14 14.24 10.41 -1.12
CA ALA A 14 13.32 9.32 -1.33
C ALA A 14 13.49 8.83 -2.78
N VAL A 15 14.11 7.67 -2.95
CA VAL A 15 14.28 7.04 -4.26
C VAL A 15 12.89 6.64 -4.72
N ALA A 16 12.39 7.26 -5.78
CA ALA A 16 11.16 6.84 -6.42
C ALA A 16 11.29 5.37 -6.84
N ALA A 17 10.35 4.51 -6.42
CA ALA A 17 10.35 3.11 -6.81
C ALA A 17 10.37 2.99 -8.34
N ALA A 18 11.33 2.21 -8.87
CA ALA A 18 11.43 1.97 -10.30
C ALA A 18 10.25 1.12 -10.80
N PRO A 19 9.81 1.27 -12.07
CA PRO A 19 8.79 0.41 -12.64
C PRO A 19 9.28 -1.04 -12.70
N LEU A 20 8.39 -2.03 -12.47
CA LEU A 20 8.73 -3.47 -12.48
C LEU A 20 9.18 -3.96 -13.85
N ALA A 21 8.66 -3.34 -14.92
CA ALA A 21 9.11 -3.51 -16.29
C ALA A 21 8.86 -2.21 -17.04
N ALA A 22 9.69 -1.90 -18.02
CA ALA A 22 9.50 -0.72 -18.86
C ALA A 22 8.11 -0.75 -19.51
N GLY A 23 7.30 0.29 -19.27
CA GLY A 23 5.96 0.41 -19.86
C GLY A 23 4.83 -0.36 -19.16
N SER A 24 5.09 -1.11 -18.08
CA SER A 24 4.04 -1.88 -17.39
C SER A 24 3.08 -1.04 -16.55
N GLY A 25 3.47 0.18 -16.18
CA GLY A 25 2.71 1.02 -15.23
C GLY A 25 2.74 0.54 -13.78
N TRP A 26 3.45 -0.58 -13.50
CA TRP A 26 3.61 -1.13 -12.15
C TRP A 26 4.97 -0.76 -11.54
N PHE A 27 4.97 -0.49 -10.24
CA PHE A 27 6.16 -0.19 -9.46
C PHE A 27 6.54 -1.35 -8.56
N ALA A 28 7.84 -1.54 -8.34
CA ALA A 28 8.32 -2.41 -7.27
C ALA A 28 8.08 -1.70 -5.93
N GLY A 29 7.30 -2.31 -5.05
CA GLY A 29 7.12 -1.87 -3.66
C GLY A 29 8.29 -2.33 -2.78
N SER A 30 8.41 -1.69 -1.62
CA SER A 30 9.38 -2.08 -0.58
C SER A 30 8.66 -2.48 0.70
N GLY A 31 9.07 -3.61 1.27
CA GLY A 31 8.57 -4.03 2.59
C GLY A 31 8.91 -3.04 3.71
N GLU A 32 9.98 -2.24 3.55
CA GLU A 32 10.36 -1.19 4.50
C GLU A 32 9.40 0.00 4.48
N ALA A 33 8.80 0.28 3.32
CA ALA A 33 7.82 1.35 3.15
C ALA A 33 6.42 0.97 3.65
N TYR A 34 6.21 -0.31 3.94
CA TYR A 34 4.93 -0.79 4.45
C TYR A 34 4.78 -0.50 5.94
N ASP A 35 3.70 0.17 6.29
CA ASP A 35 3.33 0.42 7.68
C ASP A 35 2.34 -0.65 8.15
N ARG A 36 2.81 -1.52 9.07
CA ARG A 36 2.04 -2.67 9.56
C ARG A 36 0.86 -2.26 10.43
N ASP A 37 0.96 -1.12 11.13
CA ASP A 37 -0.11 -0.64 12.01
C ASP A 37 -1.33 -0.21 11.21
N TYR A 38 -1.10 0.37 10.03
CA TYR A 38 -2.14 0.90 9.18
C TYR A 38 -2.38 0.08 7.90
N ALA A 39 -1.59 -0.98 7.66
CA ALA A 39 -1.59 -1.80 6.44
C ALA A 39 -1.55 -0.95 5.16
N VAL A 40 -0.57 -0.04 5.04
CA VAL A 40 -0.41 0.92 3.94
C VAL A 40 1.03 0.93 3.47
N ASP A 41 1.27 0.91 2.16
CA ASP A 41 2.56 1.32 1.58
C ASP A 41 2.63 2.85 1.59
N VAL A 42 3.30 3.37 2.60
CA VAL A 42 3.35 4.81 2.90
C VAL A 42 4.07 5.58 1.79
N GLN A 43 5.10 4.97 1.20
CA GLN A 43 5.86 5.61 0.12
C GLN A 43 4.98 5.82 -1.12
N GLN A 44 4.19 4.81 -1.52
CA GLN A 44 3.32 4.92 -2.68
C GLN A 44 2.14 5.87 -2.40
N LEU A 45 1.57 5.85 -1.19
CA LEU A 45 0.49 6.74 -0.82
C LEU A 45 0.91 8.21 -0.89
N PHE A 46 2.00 8.57 -0.21
CA PHE A 46 2.43 9.97 -0.18
C PHE A 46 3.03 10.43 -1.51
N ALA A 47 3.67 9.55 -2.29
CA ALA A 47 4.10 9.87 -3.65
C ALA A 47 2.91 10.18 -4.57
N PHE A 48 1.81 9.43 -4.47
CA PHE A 48 0.57 9.73 -5.19
C PHE A 48 -0.04 11.06 -4.76
N LEU A 49 -0.20 11.30 -3.46
CA LEU A 49 -0.75 12.55 -2.93
C LEU A 49 0.11 13.76 -3.29
N GLN A 50 1.42 13.63 -3.23
CA GLN A 50 2.36 14.68 -3.61
C GLN A 50 2.25 15.05 -5.10
N ALA A 51 2.05 14.05 -5.96
CA ALA A 51 1.91 14.28 -7.40
C ALA A 51 0.55 14.88 -7.80
N THR A 52 -0.51 14.64 -7.02
CA THR A 52 -1.88 14.97 -7.41
C THR A 52 -2.51 16.08 -6.57
N GLN A 53 -2.09 16.25 -5.32
CA GLN A 53 -2.70 17.15 -4.32
C GLN A 53 -1.64 17.75 -3.37
N PRO A 54 -0.56 18.38 -3.92
CA PRO A 54 0.55 18.86 -3.10
C PRO A 54 0.14 19.96 -2.10
N GLU A 55 -0.84 20.77 -2.45
CA GLU A 55 -1.32 21.86 -1.58
C GLU A 55 -2.06 21.35 -0.35
N GLU A 56 -2.96 20.38 -0.53
CA GLU A 56 -3.68 19.71 0.56
C GLU A 56 -2.72 18.90 1.43
N LEU A 57 -1.77 18.22 0.78
CA LEU A 57 -0.76 17.44 1.48
C LEU A 57 0.15 18.32 2.36
N ALA A 58 0.56 19.48 1.86
CA ALA A 58 1.38 20.43 2.63
C ALA A 58 0.66 20.93 3.90
N LYS A 59 -0.67 21.09 3.86
CA LYS A 59 -1.47 21.50 5.01
C LYS A 59 -1.50 20.46 6.15
N LEU A 60 -1.12 19.22 5.91
CA LEU A 60 -0.95 18.22 6.98
C LEU A 60 0.22 18.55 7.90
N GLY A 61 1.21 19.35 7.43
CA GLY A 61 2.38 19.71 8.22
C GLY A 61 3.29 18.54 8.55
N ILE A 62 3.40 17.54 7.65
CA ILE A 62 4.26 16.38 7.83
C ILE A 62 5.57 16.62 7.09
N PRO A 63 6.69 16.90 7.79
CA PRO A 63 7.97 17.22 7.14
C PRO A 63 8.66 15.98 6.55
N ASP A 64 8.45 14.82 7.15
CA ASP A 64 8.99 13.53 6.71
C ASP A 64 7.94 12.44 6.85
N PHE A 65 7.50 11.90 5.72
CA PHE A 65 6.50 10.83 5.68
C PHE A 65 7.03 9.48 6.18
N SER A 66 8.35 9.31 6.28
CA SER A 66 8.98 8.11 6.85
C SER A 66 9.02 8.12 8.38
N ASP A 67 8.91 9.29 9.01
CA ASP A 67 8.89 9.41 10.47
C ASP A 67 7.58 8.88 11.06
N LYS A 68 7.64 7.64 11.56
CA LYS A 68 6.50 6.96 12.18
C LYS A 68 6.04 7.62 13.49
N THR A 69 6.90 8.42 14.13
CA THR A 69 6.60 9.09 15.41
C THR A 69 5.85 10.40 15.23
N HIS A 70 5.85 10.98 14.02
CA HIS A 70 5.23 12.26 13.74
C HIS A 70 3.72 12.22 13.94
N MET A 71 3.19 13.01 14.86
CA MET A 71 1.80 12.97 15.30
C MET A 71 0.79 13.23 14.15
N ALA A 72 1.06 14.19 13.26
CA ALA A 72 0.15 14.49 12.15
C ALA A 72 0.07 13.31 11.16
N ARG A 73 1.21 12.63 10.90
CA ARG A 73 1.23 11.40 10.10
C ARG A 73 0.38 10.30 10.72
N GLN A 74 0.57 10.06 12.01
CA GLN A 74 -0.21 9.04 12.74
C GLN A 74 -1.72 9.35 12.70
N LYS A 75 -2.11 10.61 12.95
CA LYS A 75 -3.52 11.05 12.89
C LYS A 75 -4.11 10.86 11.49
N PHE A 76 -3.36 11.19 10.43
CA PHE A 76 -3.81 11.01 9.06
C PHE A 76 -4.01 9.53 8.71
N LEU A 77 -3.01 8.68 9.01
CA LEU A 77 -3.10 7.24 8.74
C LEU A 77 -4.15 6.54 9.60
N ALA A 78 -4.31 6.93 10.87
CA ALA A 78 -5.36 6.41 11.74
C ALA A 78 -6.76 6.79 11.21
N ARG A 79 -6.94 8.02 10.71
CA ARG A 79 -8.19 8.44 10.08
C ARG A 79 -8.47 7.62 8.82
N LEU A 80 -7.47 7.42 7.97
CA LEU A 80 -7.57 6.59 6.76
C LEU A 80 -7.97 5.16 7.11
N GLN A 81 -7.30 4.54 8.08
CA GLN A 81 -7.64 3.20 8.56
C GLN A 81 -9.06 3.13 9.08
N GLY A 82 -9.48 4.06 9.93
CA GLY A 82 -10.84 4.08 10.48
C GLY A 82 -11.91 4.19 9.39
N GLU A 83 -11.68 4.97 8.33
CA GLU A 83 -12.58 5.03 7.19
C GLU A 83 -12.61 3.73 6.39
N ILE A 84 -11.46 3.07 6.20
CA ILE A 84 -11.42 1.76 5.52
C ILE A 84 -12.13 0.69 6.35
N SER A 85 -11.91 0.62 7.66
CA SER A 85 -12.62 -0.33 8.53
C SER A 85 -14.14 -0.11 8.54
N ARG A 86 -14.60 1.14 8.36
CA ARG A 86 -16.02 1.51 8.35
C ARG A 86 -16.74 1.22 7.04
N ARG A 87 -16.11 1.47 5.89
CA ARG A 87 -16.74 1.43 4.56
C ARG A 87 -16.03 0.54 3.53
N GLY A 88 -14.90 -0.04 3.88
CA GLY A 88 -14.08 -0.83 2.98
C GLY A 88 -13.17 0.00 2.05
N VAL A 89 -12.10 -0.63 1.58
CA VAL A 89 -11.07 0.02 0.74
C VAL A 89 -11.61 0.53 -0.59
N ILE A 90 -12.59 -0.17 -1.19
CA ILE A 90 -13.19 0.23 -2.48
C ILE A 90 -13.93 1.56 -2.34
N ASP A 91 -14.75 1.70 -1.31
CA ASP A 91 -15.50 2.95 -1.07
C ASP A 91 -14.59 4.11 -0.71
N VAL A 92 -13.50 3.83 0.03
CA VAL A 92 -12.51 4.84 0.38
C VAL A 92 -11.72 5.28 -0.86
N LEU A 93 -11.31 4.37 -1.72
CA LEU A 93 -10.67 4.71 -3.01
C LEU A 93 -11.59 5.59 -3.87
N ARG A 94 -12.86 5.25 -3.98
CA ARG A 94 -13.84 5.97 -4.82
C ARG A 94 -14.28 7.31 -4.23
N GLY A 95 -14.53 7.35 -2.93
CA GLY A 95 -15.11 8.49 -2.24
C GLY A 95 -14.09 9.41 -1.57
N GLY A 96 -12.81 9.03 -1.59
CA GLY A 96 -11.75 9.80 -0.96
C GLY A 96 -11.78 9.78 0.57
N LEU A 97 -10.96 10.63 1.18
CA LEU A 97 -10.78 10.77 2.62
C LEU A 97 -10.95 12.22 3.06
N LYS A 98 -11.85 12.45 4.02
CA LYS A 98 -11.94 13.72 4.75
C LYS A 98 -11.09 13.68 6.02
N HIS A 99 -10.18 14.63 6.15
CA HIS A 99 -9.33 14.81 7.32
C HIS A 99 -9.40 16.24 7.83
N GLY A 100 -10.27 16.49 8.82
CA GLY A 100 -10.62 17.85 9.23
C GLY A 100 -11.23 18.64 8.07
N PRO A 101 -10.71 19.83 7.74
CA PRO A 101 -11.19 20.63 6.60
C PRO A 101 -10.63 20.18 5.24
N LEU A 102 -9.73 19.17 5.22
CA LEU A 102 -9.04 18.73 4.02
C LEU A 102 -9.77 17.55 3.38
N ASP A 103 -9.88 17.56 2.06
CA ASP A 103 -10.41 16.48 1.25
C ASP A 103 -9.31 15.89 0.36
N PHE A 104 -9.09 14.57 0.47
CA PHE A 104 -8.11 13.84 -0.32
C PHE A 104 -8.79 12.87 -1.28
N THR A 105 -8.53 13.02 -2.57
CA THR A 105 -8.87 12.00 -3.58
C THR A 105 -7.83 10.88 -3.49
N LEU A 106 -8.28 9.63 -3.40
CA LEU A 106 -7.39 8.48 -3.25
C LEU A 106 -7.24 7.64 -4.52
N PHE A 107 -8.08 7.90 -5.53
CA PHE A 107 -8.02 7.23 -6.82
C PHE A 107 -8.67 8.10 -7.90
N TYR A 108 -8.06 8.17 -9.07
CA TYR A 108 -8.63 8.81 -10.26
C TYR A 108 -9.06 7.72 -11.25
N GLY A 109 -10.37 7.55 -11.45
CA GLY A 109 -10.93 6.62 -12.42
C GLY A 109 -10.57 6.96 -13.87
N THR A 110 -10.87 6.06 -14.81
CA THR A 110 -10.63 6.25 -16.23
C THR A 110 -11.40 7.49 -16.74
N PRO A 111 -10.70 8.51 -17.24
CA PRO A 111 -11.33 9.75 -17.70
C PRO A 111 -11.83 9.65 -19.13
N SER A 112 -12.71 10.58 -19.52
CA SER A 112 -12.93 10.85 -20.95
C SER A 112 -11.64 11.39 -21.58
N PRO A 113 -11.26 10.92 -22.79
CA PRO A 113 -10.03 11.35 -23.48
C PRO A 113 -9.93 12.86 -23.71
N GLU A 114 -11.06 13.53 -23.86
CA GLU A 114 -11.14 14.98 -24.10
C GLU A 114 -10.76 15.79 -22.86
N ASN A 115 -10.90 15.21 -21.67
CA ASN A 115 -10.56 15.87 -20.39
C ASN A 115 -9.09 15.70 -20.06
N LYS A 116 -8.22 16.49 -20.71
CA LYS A 116 -6.75 16.43 -20.53
C LYS A 116 -6.31 16.49 -19.06
N LYS A 117 -6.99 17.29 -18.24
CA LYS A 117 -6.66 17.42 -16.81
C LYS A 117 -6.98 16.12 -16.05
N ALA A 118 -8.09 15.49 -16.35
CA ALA A 118 -8.46 14.21 -15.73
C ALA A 118 -7.55 13.07 -16.22
N VAL A 119 -7.16 13.07 -17.51
CA VAL A 119 -6.17 12.13 -18.06
C VAL A 119 -4.83 12.25 -17.33
N ALA A 120 -4.32 13.48 -17.13
CA ALA A 120 -3.08 13.70 -16.41
C ALA A 120 -3.16 13.18 -14.96
N ARG A 121 -4.26 13.44 -14.25
CA ARG A 121 -4.47 12.94 -12.88
C ARG A 121 -4.56 11.42 -12.82
N HIS A 122 -5.30 10.81 -13.76
CA HIS A 122 -5.40 9.34 -13.85
C HIS A 122 -4.04 8.67 -14.04
N ALA A 123 -3.16 9.28 -14.85
CA ALA A 123 -1.80 8.78 -15.10
C ALA A 123 -0.92 8.77 -13.85
N HIS A 124 -1.27 9.50 -12.80
CA HIS A 124 -0.57 9.48 -11.51
C HIS A 124 -1.00 8.35 -10.58
N ASN A 125 -2.04 7.56 -10.91
CA ASN A 125 -2.34 6.35 -10.13
C ASN A 125 -1.11 5.43 -10.12
N ARG A 126 -0.80 4.92 -8.93
CA ARG A 126 0.39 4.11 -8.67
C ARG A 126 -0.02 2.68 -8.32
N PHE A 127 0.20 1.76 -9.25
CA PHE A 127 0.07 0.33 -9.00
C PHE A 127 1.43 -0.20 -8.56
N SER A 128 1.51 -0.87 -7.42
CA SER A 128 2.76 -1.46 -6.94
C SER A 128 2.58 -2.87 -6.43
N ILE A 129 3.66 -3.66 -6.50
CA ILE A 129 3.71 -5.03 -5.96
C ILE A 129 4.89 -5.12 -5.02
N THR A 130 4.63 -5.57 -3.79
CA THR A 130 5.65 -5.88 -2.80
C THR A 130 5.75 -7.39 -2.65
N ARG A 131 6.96 -7.93 -2.80
CA ARG A 131 7.29 -9.34 -2.61
C ARG A 131 7.66 -9.60 -1.17
N GLN A 132 7.34 -10.81 -0.66
CA GLN A 132 7.67 -11.25 0.70
C GLN A 132 7.29 -10.18 1.74
N LEU A 133 6.04 -9.72 1.68
CA LEU A 133 5.55 -8.66 2.55
C LEU A 133 5.40 -9.15 3.99
N HIS A 134 6.23 -8.63 4.89
CA HIS A 134 6.10 -8.85 6.33
C HIS A 134 4.96 -7.97 6.88
N TYR A 135 3.77 -8.54 7.03
CA TYR A 135 2.54 -7.80 7.32
C TYR A 135 2.16 -7.75 8.80
N SER A 136 2.59 -8.75 9.59
CA SER A 136 2.18 -8.87 10.99
C SER A 136 2.96 -7.93 11.91
N ARG A 137 2.28 -7.35 12.89
CA ARG A 137 2.86 -6.56 13.96
C ARG A 137 3.49 -7.44 15.03
N GLU A 138 2.85 -8.54 15.34
CA GLU A 138 3.25 -9.45 16.43
C GLU A 138 4.22 -10.51 15.92
N GLU A 139 3.88 -11.17 14.81
CA GLU A 139 4.69 -12.23 14.21
C GLU A 139 5.51 -11.69 13.03
N THR A 140 6.54 -10.91 13.34
CA THR A 140 7.33 -10.14 12.37
C THR A 140 8.03 -10.98 11.29
N LYS A 141 8.16 -12.30 11.50
CA LYS A 141 8.73 -13.24 10.53
C LYS A 141 7.71 -13.72 9.50
N ARG A 142 6.39 -13.55 9.74
CA ARG A 142 5.36 -13.97 8.79
C ARG A 142 5.34 -13.02 7.59
N SER A 143 5.38 -13.58 6.41
CA SER A 143 5.30 -12.83 5.15
C SER A 143 4.27 -13.44 4.21
N LEU A 144 3.70 -12.60 3.34
CA LEU A 144 2.97 -12.98 2.15
C LEU A 144 3.93 -13.04 0.97
N ASP A 145 3.67 -13.92 0.01
CA ASP A 145 4.50 -14.00 -1.19
C ASP A 145 4.43 -12.71 -2.02
N LEU A 146 3.20 -12.20 -2.25
CA LEU A 146 2.99 -10.91 -2.92
C LEU A 146 1.82 -10.15 -2.31
N CYS A 147 1.93 -8.82 -2.31
CA CYS A 147 0.81 -7.92 -2.07
C CYS A 147 0.80 -6.82 -3.14
N ALA A 148 -0.34 -6.65 -3.80
CA ALA A 148 -0.56 -5.58 -4.76
C ALA A 148 -1.24 -4.39 -4.08
N PHE A 149 -0.79 -3.18 -4.43
CA PHE A 149 -1.29 -1.93 -3.90
C PHE A 149 -1.74 -0.99 -5.02
N LEU A 150 -2.74 -0.19 -4.73
CA LEU A 150 -3.16 0.95 -5.53
C LEU A 150 -3.05 2.21 -4.68
N ASN A 151 -2.20 3.15 -5.11
CA ASN A 151 -1.92 4.39 -4.37
C ASN A 151 -1.57 4.14 -2.89
N GLY A 152 -0.83 3.04 -2.63
CA GLY A 152 -0.42 2.63 -1.30
C GLY A 152 -1.45 1.83 -0.50
N LEU A 153 -2.70 1.67 -0.97
CA LEU A 153 -3.72 0.85 -0.32
C LEU A 153 -3.70 -0.58 -0.86
N PRO A 154 -3.75 -1.62 -0.01
CA PRO A 154 -3.70 -3.00 -0.45
C PRO A 154 -4.98 -3.36 -1.20
N ILE A 155 -4.84 -3.97 -2.38
CA ILE A 155 -5.96 -4.41 -3.21
C ILE A 155 -6.00 -5.91 -3.43
N ALA A 156 -4.84 -6.59 -3.43
CA ALA A 156 -4.79 -8.03 -3.58
C ALA A 156 -3.60 -8.63 -2.83
N THR A 157 -3.79 -9.79 -2.22
CA THR A 157 -2.71 -10.60 -1.64
C THR A 157 -2.61 -11.94 -2.36
N PHE A 158 -1.41 -12.52 -2.39
CA PHE A 158 -1.15 -13.77 -3.10
C PHE A 158 -0.28 -14.68 -2.26
N GLU A 159 -0.68 -15.96 -2.18
CA GLU A 159 0.13 -17.10 -1.78
C GLU A 159 0.39 -17.94 -3.01
N LEU A 160 1.66 -18.13 -3.33
CA LEU A 160 2.10 -18.79 -4.55
C LEU A 160 2.70 -20.15 -4.23
N LYS A 161 2.27 -21.18 -4.95
CA LYS A 161 2.83 -22.53 -4.88
C LYS A 161 3.29 -22.97 -6.27
N ASN A 162 4.19 -23.92 -6.31
CA ASN A 162 4.64 -24.49 -7.57
C ASN A 162 4.83 -26.01 -7.48
N SER A 163 4.70 -26.67 -8.62
CA SER A 163 4.83 -28.12 -8.74
C SER A 163 6.23 -28.65 -8.41
N LEU A 164 7.27 -27.80 -8.57
CA LEU A 164 8.66 -28.19 -8.26
C LEU A 164 8.85 -28.48 -6.77
N THR A 165 8.10 -27.81 -5.90
CA THR A 165 8.11 -28.04 -4.44
C THR A 165 7.06 -29.04 -4.00
N LYS A 166 6.32 -29.69 -4.93
CA LYS A 166 5.19 -30.59 -4.67
C LYS A 166 4.06 -29.93 -3.86
N GLN A 167 3.95 -28.62 -3.92
CA GLN A 167 2.89 -27.85 -3.29
C GLN A 167 1.87 -27.43 -4.34
N THR A 168 0.61 -27.34 -3.92
CA THR A 168 -0.55 -27.08 -4.78
C THR A 168 -1.33 -25.85 -4.28
N VAL A 169 -2.32 -25.43 -5.06
CA VAL A 169 -3.25 -24.38 -4.64
C VAL A 169 -3.96 -24.71 -3.32
N ALA A 170 -4.19 -25.99 -3.03
CA ALA A 170 -4.78 -26.42 -1.76
C ALA A 170 -3.88 -26.07 -0.56
N ASP A 171 -2.56 -26.21 -0.71
CA ASP A 171 -1.59 -25.83 0.34
C ASP A 171 -1.61 -24.29 0.55
N ALA A 172 -1.74 -23.51 -0.51
CA ALA A 172 -1.89 -22.06 -0.42
C ALA A 172 -3.21 -21.68 0.30
N VAL A 173 -4.30 -22.35 0.02
CA VAL A 173 -5.59 -22.17 0.71
C VAL A 173 -5.47 -22.50 2.20
N GLU A 174 -4.86 -23.63 2.53
CA GLU A 174 -4.65 -24.01 3.94
C GLU A 174 -3.73 -23.03 4.67
N GLN A 175 -2.74 -22.45 3.98
CA GLN A 175 -1.89 -21.40 4.53
C GLN A 175 -2.72 -20.15 4.89
N TYR A 176 -3.68 -19.73 4.05
CA TYR A 176 -4.61 -18.65 4.40
C TYR A 176 -5.48 -18.99 5.60
N LYS A 177 -5.99 -20.22 5.69
CA LYS A 177 -6.87 -20.65 6.80
C LYS A 177 -6.16 -20.78 8.14
N ARG A 178 -4.91 -21.28 8.14
CA ARG A 178 -4.19 -21.61 9.38
C ARG A 178 -3.21 -20.55 9.83
N ASP A 179 -2.51 -19.93 8.85
CA ASP A 179 -1.36 -19.08 9.16
C ASP A 179 -1.67 -17.59 9.05
N ARG A 180 -2.83 -17.22 8.48
CA ARG A 180 -3.24 -15.82 8.32
C ARG A 180 -4.34 -15.48 9.30
N ASN A 181 -3.97 -14.69 10.33
CA ASN A 181 -4.93 -14.28 11.35
C ASN A 181 -5.87 -13.20 10.78
N PRO A 182 -7.21 -13.44 10.73
CA PRO A 182 -8.18 -12.44 10.26
C PRO A 182 -8.22 -11.15 11.06
N ARG A 183 -7.64 -11.13 12.28
CA ARG A 183 -7.53 -9.94 13.13
C ARG A 183 -6.36 -9.03 12.80
N GLU A 184 -5.44 -9.49 11.94
CA GLU A 184 -4.38 -8.63 11.42
C GLU A 184 -4.98 -7.55 10.51
N THR A 185 -4.51 -6.31 10.64
CA THR A 185 -5.07 -5.16 9.92
C THR A 185 -5.19 -5.40 8.41
N LEU A 186 -4.23 -6.09 7.80
CA LEU A 186 -4.26 -6.40 6.36
C LEU A 186 -5.41 -7.35 5.97
N PHE A 187 -5.82 -8.25 6.88
CA PHE A 187 -6.83 -9.28 6.65
C PHE A 187 -8.21 -8.94 7.21
N GLU A 188 -8.37 -7.80 7.89
CA GLU A 188 -9.69 -7.32 8.28
C GLU A 188 -10.61 -7.25 7.05
N PHE A 189 -11.87 -7.64 7.22
CA PHE A 189 -12.85 -7.62 6.12
C PHE A 189 -12.96 -6.21 5.51
N GLY A 190 -12.88 -6.14 4.19
CA GLY A 190 -12.95 -4.88 3.45
C GLY A 190 -11.63 -4.08 3.41
N ARG A 191 -10.56 -4.57 4.08
CA ARG A 191 -9.24 -3.92 4.04
C ARG A 191 -8.52 -4.15 2.72
N CYS A 192 -8.62 -5.37 2.18
CA CYS A 192 -8.14 -5.78 0.88
C CYS A 192 -9.32 -6.24 0.03
N VAL A 193 -9.24 -6.09 -1.29
CA VAL A 193 -10.36 -6.46 -2.17
C VAL A 193 -10.46 -7.97 -2.31
N VAL A 194 -9.31 -8.65 -2.43
CA VAL A 194 -9.25 -10.09 -2.75
C VAL A 194 -7.96 -10.73 -2.26
N HIS A 195 -8.07 -12.02 -1.88
CA HIS A 195 -6.95 -12.88 -1.52
C HIS A 195 -6.87 -14.05 -2.49
N PHE A 196 -5.70 -14.26 -3.12
CA PHE A 196 -5.47 -15.28 -4.13
C PHE A 196 -4.55 -16.38 -3.61
N ALA A 197 -4.97 -17.63 -3.78
CA ALA A 197 -4.15 -18.82 -3.70
C ALA A 197 -3.87 -19.31 -5.13
N VAL A 198 -2.61 -19.46 -5.50
CA VAL A 198 -2.20 -19.71 -6.89
C VAL A 198 -1.17 -20.81 -6.97
N ASP A 199 -1.31 -21.74 -7.92
CA ASP A 199 -0.24 -22.61 -8.36
C ASP A 199 -0.10 -22.59 -9.89
N ASP A 200 0.71 -23.50 -10.45
CA ASP A 200 0.98 -23.55 -11.88
C ASP A 200 -0.26 -23.94 -12.73
N HIS A 201 -1.33 -24.44 -12.11
CA HIS A 201 -2.49 -25.02 -12.79
C HIS A 201 -3.81 -24.40 -12.38
N ALA A 202 -3.90 -23.80 -11.18
CA ALA A 202 -5.16 -23.35 -10.61
C ALA A 202 -5.02 -22.02 -9.84
N VAL A 203 -6.13 -21.28 -9.80
CA VAL A 203 -6.28 -20.07 -8.98
C VAL A 203 -7.56 -20.22 -8.17
N GLN A 204 -7.46 -20.02 -6.87
CA GLN A 204 -8.60 -19.86 -5.98
C GLN A 204 -8.56 -18.48 -5.33
N MET A 205 -9.72 -17.92 -5.03
CA MET A 205 -9.79 -16.60 -4.40
C MET A 205 -10.90 -16.53 -3.36
N CYS A 206 -10.73 -15.61 -2.40
CA CYS A 206 -11.78 -15.21 -1.47
C CYS A 206 -11.68 -13.70 -1.18
N THR A 207 -12.78 -13.13 -0.67
CA THR A 207 -12.86 -11.72 -0.28
C THR A 207 -12.81 -11.52 1.24
N ALA A 208 -12.83 -12.62 2.01
CA ALA A 208 -12.74 -12.62 3.45
C ALA A 208 -12.04 -13.88 3.93
N LEU A 209 -11.18 -13.76 4.92
CA LEU A 209 -10.65 -14.87 5.70
C LEU A 209 -11.58 -15.13 6.89
N LYS A 210 -11.75 -16.40 7.23
CA LYS A 210 -12.61 -16.85 8.35
C LYS A 210 -11.81 -17.69 9.32
#